data_68483bcdf457c12dec1de844ca513bde
#
_entry.id   68483bcdf457c12dec1de844ca513bde
#
_cell.length_a   1.000
_cell.length_b   1.000
_cell.length_c   1.000
_cell.angle_alpha   90.00
_cell.angle_beta   90.00
_cell.angle_gamma   90.00
#
_symmetry.space_group_name_H-M   'P 1'
#
loop_
_entity.id
_entity.type
_entity.pdbx_description
1 polymer ?
#
loop_
_entity_poly.entity_id
_entity_poly.type
_entity_poly.pdbx_seq_one_letter_code
_entity_poly.pdbx_strand_id
1 'polypeptide(L)'
;MLAADHRWQWEEWCDASQIPRERIGEAKRVACDGFLAARERSAAVRAFGALLLDEQYAASVIADALKAGVDVGTPAEKAGAFPLAWSTDPFSRALTGAFVKVLVRYRPDDDAAVREEQGRKLDALYAWCRSAGKPLVIEILVARRDEPEDEFEETGRPAMLAGFIADAYRRGLTPEFWKIEGTLSRAGARTIDAAIAANPSCRQILLGKAAGISTIARWFAAAAESRTASGFAIGRSVFWAPSAAFLSGETTAGQAAADIAANYLQLVDAWQQSRV
;
A
#
# COMPACT_ATOMS: atom_id res chain seq x y z
N MET A 1 6.37 -5.72 0.85
CA MET A 1 6.56 -4.36 0.27
C MET A 1 6.62 -3.33 1.39
N LEU A 2 7.58 -2.41 1.36
CA LEU A 2 7.59 -1.21 2.20
C LEU A 2 6.91 -0.07 1.42
N ALA A 3 5.77 0.43 1.94
CA ALA A 3 4.94 1.43 1.26
C ALA A 3 5.18 2.83 1.85
N ALA A 4 6.00 3.63 1.19
CA ALA A 4 6.37 4.98 1.60
C ALA A 4 5.88 6.07 0.63
N ASP A 5 4.75 5.84 -0.05
CA ASP A 5 4.12 6.75 -1.02
C ASP A 5 3.22 7.83 -0.39
N HIS A 6 3.25 7.97 0.94
CA HIS A 6 2.49 8.98 1.67
C HIS A 6 3.00 10.39 1.32
N ARG A 7 2.10 11.31 0.95
CA ARG A 7 2.40 12.69 0.53
C ARG A 7 1.77 13.70 1.48
N TRP A 8 0.45 13.85 1.43
CA TRP A 8 -0.27 14.84 2.23
C TRP A 8 -0.06 14.67 3.74
N GLN A 9 0.11 13.45 4.23
CA GLN A 9 0.41 13.21 5.65
C GLN A 9 1.77 13.80 6.06
N TRP A 10 2.77 13.70 5.18
CA TRP A 10 4.04 14.34 5.40
C TRP A 10 3.96 15.87 5.30
N GLU A 11 3.17 16.39 4.36
CA GLU A 11 2.94 17.82 4.21
C GLU A 11 2.31 18.40 5.48
N GLU A 12 1.23 17.78 5.99
CA GLU A 12 0.58 18.19 7.24
C GLU A 12 1.54 18.10 8.44
N TRP A 13 2.32 17.03 8.52
CA TRP A 13 3.28 16.86 9.62
C TRP A 13 4.40 17.90 9.55
N CYS A 14 4.94 18.18 8.39
CA CYS A 14 5.98 19.20 8.19
C CYS A 14 5.46 20.58 8.58
N ASP A 15 4.25 20.94 8.16
CA ASP A 15 3.61 22.23 8.50
C ASP A 15 3.42 22.35 10.03
N ALA A 16 2.88 21.31 10.67
CA ALA A 16 2.67 21.28 12.10
C ALA A 16 3.97 21.34 12.91
N SER A 17 5.04 20.74 12.38
CA SER A 17 6.37 20.68 13.01
C SER A 17 7.29 21.84 12.60
N GLN A 18 6.82 22.76 11.76
CA GLN A 18 7.61 23.87 11.19
C GLN A 18 8.88 23.41 10.46
N ILE A 19 8.80 22.24 9.81
CA ILE A 19 9.88 21.67 8.99
C ILE A 19 9.56 21.95 7.52
N PRO A 20 10.53 22.44 6.72
CA PRO A 20 10.31 22.69 5.29
C PRO A 20 9.88 21.42 4.56
N ARG A 21 8.82 21.51 3.71
CA ARG A 21 8.28 20.35 2.96
C ARG A 21 9.28 19.75 1.98
N GLU A 22 10.27 20.54 1.54
CA GLU A 22 11.37 20.09 0.69
C GLU A 22 12.17 18.94 1.33
N ARG A 23 12.17 18.88 2.66
CA ARG A 23 12.84 17.81 3.41
C ARG A 23 12.08 16.46 3.41
N ILE A 24 10.86 16.41 2.89
CA ILE A 24 10.11 15.15 2.73
C ILE A 24 10.92 14.13 1.90
N GLY A 25 11.65 14.62 0.88
CA GLY A 25 12.55 13.77 0.09
C GLY A 25 13.63 13.06 0.91
N GLU A 26 14.13 13.69 1.97
CA GLU A 26 15.08 13.08 2.90
C GLU A 26 14.45 11.92 3.69
N ALA A 27 13.20 12.06 4.14
CA ALA A 27 12.45 10.97 4.80
C ALA A 27 12.23 9.78 3.85
N LYS A 28 11.97 10.04 2.56
CA LYS A 28 11.84 9.00 1.53
C LYS A 28 13.18 8.28 1.30
N ARG A 29 14.27 9.02 1.28
CA ARG A 29 15.62 8.46 1.17
C ARG A 29 15.91 7.53 2.34
N VAL A 30 15.71 7.99 3.57
CA VAL A 30 15.94 7.18 4.78
C VAL A 30 15.07 5.93 4.80
N ALA A 31 13.80 6.02 4.34
CA ALA A 31 12.94 4.85 4.21
C ALA A 31 13.48 3.83 3.17
N CYS A 32 14.00 4.31 2.05
CA CYS A 32 14.66 3.48 1.04
C CYS A 32 15.93 2.82 1.60
N ASP A 33 16.78 3.58 2.28
CA ASP A 33 18.02 3.08 2.88
C ASP A 33 17.73 1.99 3.93
N GLY A 34 16.69 2.19 4.74
CA GLY A 34 16.23 1.17 5.69
C GLY A 34 15.73 -0.10 5.00
N PHE A 35 15.01 0.02 3.89
CA PHE A 35 14.61 -1.13 3.09
C PHE A 35 15.82 -1.87 2.50
N LEU A 36 16.80 -1.15 1.97
CA LEU A 36 18.03 -1.74 1.43
C LEU A 36 18.81 -2.49 2.51
N ALA A 37 18.95 -1.90 3.71
CA ALA A 37 19.55 -2.56 4.85
C ALA A 37 18.81 -3.85 5.27
N ALA A 38 17.47 -3.85 5.22
CA ALA A 38 16.67 -5.05 5.45
C ALA A 38 16.89 -6.11 4.35
N ARG A 39 17.01 -5.67 3.09
CA ARG A 39 17.28 -6.54 1.93
C ARG A 39 18.63 -7.25 2.04
N GLU A 40 19.66 -6.60 2.55
CA GLU A 40 20.96 -7.21 2.82
C GLU A 40 20.88 -8.31 3.89
N ARG A 41 20.04 -8.13 4.90
CA ARG A 41 19.92 -9.00 6.07
C ARG A 41 18.93 -10.16 5.88
N SER A 42 18.02 -10.11 4.89
CA SER A 42 16.98 -11.10 4.68
C SER A 42 16.93 -11.59 3.24
N ALA A 43 17.08 -12.90 3.06
CA ALA A 43 16.93 -13.55 1.76
C ALA A 43 15.50 -13.39 1.20
N ALA A 44 14.47 -13.43 2.08
CA ALA A 44 13.09 -13.24 1.68
C ALA A 44 12.85 -11.80 1.16
N VAL A 45 13.40 -10.78 1.84
CA VAL A 45 13.32 -9.39 1.36
C VAL A 45 14.09 -9.21 0.06
N ARG A 46 15.22 -9.87 -0.09
CA ARG A 46 16.01 -9.81 -1.33
C ARG A 46 15.26 -10.41 -2.51
N ALA A 47 14.56 -11.52 -2.29
CA ALA A 47 13.86 -12.24 -3.35
C ALA A 47 12.48 -11.64 -3.70
N PHE A 48 11.75 -11.12 -2.72
CA PHE A 48 10.34 -10.74 -2.87
C PHE A 48 10.01 -9.32 -2.39
N GLY A 49 11.00 -8.59 -1.88
CA GLY A 49 10.80 -7.24 -1.36
C GLY A 49 10.65 -6.22 -2.49
N ALA A 50 9.73 -5.27 -2.31
CA ALA A 50 9.52 -4.14 -3.20
C ALA A 50 9.29 -2.86 -2.41
N LEU A 51 9.51 -1.70 -3.04
CA LEU A 51 9.20 -0.38 -2.52
C LEU A 51 7.97 0.20 -3.22
N LEU A 52 7.24 1.07 -2.52
CA LEU A 52 6.24 1.93 -3.12
C LEU A 52 6.60 3.37 -2.73
N LEU A 53 6.91 4.20 -3.69
CA LEU A 53 7.37 5.59 -3.53
C LEU A 53 6.59 6.52 -4.47
N ASP A 54 6.47 7.79 -4.11
CA ASP A 54 5.83 8.79 -4.96
C ASP A 54 6.85 9.63 -5.74
N GLU A 55 6.49 10.03 -6.96
CA GLU A 55 7.33 10.87 -7.82
C GLU A 55 7.51 12.28 -7.29
N GLN A 56 6.55 12.79 -6.50
CA GLN A 56 6.55 14.18 -6.06
C GLN A 56 7.76 14.50 -5.17
N TYR A 57 8.09 13.58 -4.26
CA TYR A 57 9.17 13.78 -3.28
C TYR A 57 10.32 12.79 -3.41
N ALA A 58 10.18 11.75 -4.23
CA ALA A 58 11.15 10.66 -4.25
C ALA A 58 11.68 10.30 -5.66
N ALA A 59 11.55 11.16 -6.67
CA ALA A 59 11.96 10.85 -8.05
C ALA A 59 13.41 10.34 -8.15
N SER A 60 14.36 11.00 -7.47
CA SER A 60 15.77 10.56 -7.46
C SER A 60 15.96 9.25 -6.69
N VAL A 61 15.20 9.06 -5.60
CA VAL A 61 15.24 7.82 -4.80
C VAL A 61 14.72 6.64 -5.60
N ILE A 62 13.64 6.83 -6.36
CA ILE A 62 13.07 5.82 -7.29
C ILE A 62 14.12 5.41 -8.31
N ALA A 63 14.76 6.39 -8.97
CA ALA A 63 15.78 6.11 -9.98
C ALA A 63 16.97 5.32 -9.41
N ASP A 64 17.43 5.67 -8.20
CA ASP A 64 18.54 4.97 -7.54
C ASP A 64 18.15 3.54 -7.14
N ALA A 65 16.96 3.36 -6.57
CA ALA A 65 16.46 2.04 -6.15
C ALA A 65 16.27 1.09 -7.36
N LEU A 66 15.72 1.59 -8.47
CA LEU A 66 15.60 0.82 -9.71
C LEU A 66 16.98 0.39 -10.25
N LYS A 67 17.98 1.30 -10.24
CA LYS A 67 19.38 0.96 -10.63
C LYS A 67 20.00 -0.10 -9.70
N ALA A 68 19.60 -0.11 -8.42
CA ALA A 68 20.04 -1.13 -7.45
C ALA A 68 19.28 -2.46 -7.59
N GLY A 69 18.42 -2.61 -8.61
CA GLY A 69 17.65 -3.82 -8.87
C GLY A 69 16.55 -4.05 -7.84
N VAL A 70 15.93 -2.98 -7.34
CA VAL A 70 14.75 -3.04 -6.48
C VAL A 70 13.52 -2.71 -7.31
N ASP A 71 12.49 -3.53 -7.22
CA ASP A 71 11.19 -3.21 -7.79
C ASP A 71 10.55 -2.05 -7.01
N VAL A 72 10.30 -0.95 -7.70
CA VAL A 72 9.65 0.23 -7.12
C VAL A 72 8.33 0.49 -7.84
N GLY A 73 7.23 0.58 -7.10
CA GLY A 73 5.95 1.03 -7.61
C GLY A 73 5.75 2.52 -7.42
N THR A 74 4.92 3.12 -8.27
CA THR A 74 4.53 4.53 -8.17
C THR A 74 3.01 4.68 -8.18
N PRO A 75 2.44 5.60 -7.36
CA PRO A 75 1.01 5.83 -7.29
C PRO A 75 0.51 6.69 -8.45
N ALA A 76 -0.60 6.28 -9.06
CA ALA A 76 -1.25 7.03 -10.13
C ALA A 76 -2.18 8.15 -9.60
N GLU A 77 -2.79 7.90 -8.44
CA GLU A 77 -3.79 8.79 -7.87
C GLU A 77 -3.18 10.06 -7.26
N LYS A 78 -3.96 11.14 -7.29
CA LYS A 78 -3.72 12.34 -6.46
C LYS A 78 -3.98 11.99 -5.00
N ALA A 79 -2.99 12.24 -4.14
CA ALA A 79 -3.08 11.93 -2.71
C ALA A 79 -4.28 12.62 -2.07
N GLY A 80 -5.04 11.86 -1.27
CA GLY A 80 -6.20 12.36 -0.53
C GLY A 80 -7.46 12.63 -1.37
N ALA A 81 -7.41 12.55 -2.70
CA ALA A 81 -8.56 12.86 -3.54
C ALA A 81 -9.71 11.85 -3.41
N PHE A 82 -10.92 12.37 -3.36
CA PHE A 82 -12.18 11.63 -3.52
C PHE A 82 -13.19 12.56 -4.25
N PRO A 83 -13.82 12.09 -5.32
CA PRO A 83 -13.57 10.84 -6.06
C PRO A 83 -12.13 10.71 -6.58
N LEU A 84 -11.76 9.50 -7.07
CA LEU A 84 -10.45 9.24 -7.66
C LEU A 84 -10.07 10.32 -8.68
N ALA A 85 -8.90 10.93 -8.50
CA ALA A 85 -8.29 11.87 -9.43
C ALA A 85 -6.83 11.48 -9.68
N TRP A 86 -6.30 11.87 -10.83
CA TRP A 86 -4.91 11.62 -11.18
C TRP A 86 -3.96 12.66 -10.57
N SER A 87 -2.75 12.25 -10.27
CA SER A 87 -1.70 13.16 -9.77
C SER A 87 -1.16 14.06 -10.88
N THR A 88 -1.20 13.61 -12.12
CA THR A 88 -0.70 14.33 -13.31
C THR A 88 -1.65 14.12 -14.49
N ASP A 89 -1.56 15.00 -15.50
CA ASP A 89 -2.24 14.85 -16.77
C ASP A 89 -1.20 14.89 -17.92
N PRO A 90 -1.08 13.83 -18.73
CA PRO A 90 -1.68 12.51 -18.55
C PRO A 90 -1.11 11.78 -17.33
N PHE A 91 -1.92 10.93 -16.70
CA PHE A 91 -1.53 10.20 -15.48
C PHE A 91 -0.24 9.38 -15.64
N SER A 92 0.05 8.92 -16.85
CA SER A 92 1.22 8.11 -17.15
C SER A 92 2.57 8.81 -16.88
N ARG A 93 2.59 10.14 -16.81
CA ARG A 93 3.83 10.89 -16.49
C ARG A 93 4.39 10.60 -15.10
N ALA A 94 3.53 10.23 -14.14
CA ALA A 94 3.95 9.89 -12.79
C ALA A 94 4.21 8.39 -12.58
N LEU A 95 4.25 7.59 -13.64
CA LEU A 95 4.33 6.13 -13.54
C LEU A 95 5.68 5.61 -14.04
N THR A 96 6.76 6.09 -13.44
CA THR A 96 8.15 5.72 -13.79
C THR A 96 8.58 4.39 -13.18
N GLY A 97 7.91 3.92 -12.13
CA GLY A 97 8.21 2.70 -11.41
C GLY A 97 8.06 1.42 -12.24
N ALA A 98 8.53 0.30 -11.69
CA ALA A 98 8.42 -1.04 -12.28
C ALA A 98 6.97 -1.55 -12.28
N PHE A 99 6.16 -1.12 -11.32
CA PHE A 99 4.73 -1.42 -11.23
C PHE A 99 3.93 -0.17 -10.84
N VAL A 100 2.63 -0.23 -10.98
CA VAL A 100 1.70 0.88 -10.69
C VAL A 100 0.83 0.54 -9.52
N LYS A 101 0.56 1.52 -8.66
CA LYS A 101 -0.46 1.42 -7.61
C LYS A 101 -1.53 2.48 -7.82
N VAL A 102 -2.76 2.16 -7.53
CA VAL A 102 -3.85 3.14 -7.43
C VAL A 102 -4.64 2.88 -6.16
N LEU A 103 -4.93 3.96 -5.41
CA LEU A 103 -5.83 3.91 -4.26
C LEU A 103 -7.20 4.41 -4.69
N VAL A 104 -8.22 3.62 -4.39
CA VAL A 104 -9.62 3.98 -4.55
C VAL A 104 -10.35 3.89 -3.21
N ARG A 105 -11.12 4.93 -2.88
CA ARG A 105 -12.08 4.87 -1.78
C ARG A 105 -13.40 4.38 -2.35
N TYR A 106 -14.02 3.44 -1.67
CA TYR A 106 -15.22 2.79 -2.16
C TYR A 106 -16.20 2.51 -1.05
N ARG A 107 -17.47 2.76 -1.34
CA ARG A 107 -18.59 2.19 -0.60
C ARG A 107 -19.71 1.85 -1.59
N PRO A 108 -20.46 0.76 -1.35
CA PRO A 108 -21.60 0.40 -2.23
C PRO A 108 -22.73 1.41 -2.18
N ASP A 109 -22.83 2.22 -1.12
CA ASP A 109 -23.81 3.28 -0.88
C ASP A 109 -23.32 4.69 -1.30
N ASP A 110 -22.14 4.80 -1.95
CA ASP A 110 -21.74 6.03 -2.61
C ASP A 110 -22.63 6.31 -3.84
N ASP A 111 -22.69 7.57 -4.26
CA ASP A 111 -23.42 7.98 -5.47
C ASP A 111 -23.02 7.11 -6.66
N ALA A 112 -24.02 6.65 -7.41
CA ALA A 112 -23.81 5.75 -8.56
C ALA A 112 -22.93 6.39 -9.65
N ALA A 113 -23.05 7.71 -9.87
CA ALA A 113 -22.25 8.43 -10.84
C ALA A 113 -20.80 8.50 -10.40
N VAL A 114 -20.53 8.68 -9.09
CA VAL A 114 -19.18 8.66 -8.51
C VAL A 114 -18.54 7.28 -8.68
N ARG A 115 -19.28 6.22 -8.37
CA ARG A 115 -18.79 4.83 -8.52
C ARG A 115 -18.47 4.51 -9.98
N GLU A 116 -19.34 4.92 -10.92
CA GLU A 116 -19.12 4.70 -12.35
C GLU A 116 -17.94 5.53 -12.89
N GLU A 117 -17.78 6.78 -12.44
CA GLU A 117 -16.63 7.60 -12.81
C GLU A 117 -15.30 6.96 -12.34
N GLN A 118 -15.24 6.53 -11.08
CA GLN A 118 -14.08 5.82 -10.56
C GLN A 118 -13.80 4.52 -11.34
N GLY A 119 -14.84 3.76 -11.67
CA GLY A 119 -14.74 2.56 -12.49
C GLY A 119 -14.13 2.83 -13.87
N ARG A 120 -14.62 3.84 -14.61
CA ARG A 120 -14.06 4.23 -15.91
C ARG A 120 -12.58 4.65 -15.82
N LYS A 121 -12.20 5.34 -14.74
CA LYS A 121 -10.79 5.71 -14.51
C LYS A 121 -9.93 4.47 -14.26
N LEU A 122 -10.42 3.51 -13.48
CA LEU A 122 -9.71 2.24 -13.26
C LEU A 122 -9.59 1.44 -14.55
N ASP A 123 -10.62 1.39 -15.39
CA ASP A 123 -10.58 0.73 -16.72
C ASP A 123 -9.47 1.35 -17.59
N ALA A 124 -9.40 2.69 -17.65
CA ALA A 124 -8.38 3.39 -18.43
C ALA A 124 -6.96 3.13 -17.91
N LEU A 125 -6.77 3.14 -16.57
CA LEU A 125 -5.49 2.83 -15.96
C LEU A 125 -5.07 1.38 -16.23
N TYR A 126 -6.00 0.44 -16.06
CA TYR A 126 -5.73 -0.98 -16.31
C TYR A 126 -5.36 -1.25 -17.75
N ALA A 127 -6.09 -0.67 -18.71
CA ALA A 127 -5.76 -0.78 -20.14
C ALA A 127 -4.36 -0.23 -20.44
N TRP A 128 -3.99 0.91 -19.85
CA TRP A 128 -2.66 1.46 -19.99
C TRP A 128 -1.59 0.56 -19.37
N CYS A 129 -1.79 0.05 -18.14
CA CYS A 129 -0.86 -0.86 -17.49
C CYS A 129 -0.61 -2.12 -18.35
N ARG A 130 -1.69 -2.69 -18.90
CA ARG A 130 -1.60 -3.84 -19.82
C ARG A 130 -0.76 -3.52 -21.06
N SER A 131 -0.97 -2.37 -21.69
CA SER A 131 -0.23 -1.95 -22.86
C SER A 131 1.24 -1.63 -22.57
N ALA A 132 1.53 -1.11 -21.38
CA ALA A 132 2.87 -0.78 -20.92
C ALA A 132 3.62 -1.97 -20.31
N GLY A 133 2.99 -3.13 -20.15
CA GLY A 133 3.56 -4.31 -19.49
C GLY A 133 3.87 -4.09 -18.01
N LYS A 134 3.12 -3.21 -17.33
CA LYS A 134 3.34 -2.89 -15.92
C LYS A 134 2.29 -3.57 -15.03
N PRO A 135 2.72 -4.34 -14.01
CA PRO A 135 1.81 -4.88 -13.00
C PRO A 135 1.02 -3.77 -12.30
N LEU A 136 -0.25 -4.06 -11.99
CA LEU A 136 -1.14 -3.13 -11.29
C LEU A 136 -1.48 -3.63 -9.89
N VAL A 137 -1.36 -2.74 -8.92
CA VAL A 137 -1.82 -2.91 -7.53
C VAL A 137 -3.00 -1.98 -7.31
N ILE A 138 -4.19 -2.51 -7.02
CA ILE A 138 -5.36 -1.71 -6.65
C ILE A 138 -5.52 -1.76 -5.13
N GLU A 139 -5.36 -0.60 -4.49
CA GLU A 139 -5.60 -0.40 -3.07
C GLU A 139 -7.04 0.05 -2.83
N ILE A 140 -7.79 -0.69 -2.01
CA ILE A 140 -9.17 -0.38 -1.70
C ILE A 140 -9.26 0.07 -0.25
N LEU A 141 -9.81 1.25 -0.01
CA LEU A 141 -10.16 1.73 1.31
C LEU A 141 -11.67 1.86 1.45
N VAL A 142 -12.22 1.20 2.46
CA VAL A 142 -13.63 1.27 2.84
C VAL A 142 -13.74 1.99 4.17
N ALA A 143 -14.31 3.18 4.18
CA ALA A 143 -14.51 3.95 5.40
C ALA A 143 -15.78 3.50 6.12
N ARG A 144 -15.72 3.35 7.45
CA ARG A 144 -16.90 3.24 8.30
C ARG A 144 -17.64 4.57 8.32
N ARG A 145 -18.96 4.53 8.38
CA ARG A 145 -19.85 5.69 8.58
C ARG A 145 -20.58 5.52 9.92
N ASP A 146 -21.82 5.16 9.88
CA ASP A 146 -22.69 5.07 11.06
C ASP A 146 -22.83 3.64 11.61
N GLU A 147 -22.20 2.65 10.96
CA GLU A 147 -22.24 1.26 11.40
C GLU A 147 -21.51 1.07 12.74
N PRO A 148 -22.00 0.19 13.64
CA PRO A 148 -21.23 -0.22 14.81
C PRO A 148 -19.85 -0.73 14.42
N GLU A 149 -18.81 -0.33 15.16
CA GLU A 149 -17.42 -0.60 14.77
C GLU A 149 -17.13 -2.10 14.66
N ASP A 150 -17.57 -2.88 15.66
CA ASP A 150 -17.33 -4.31 15.69
C ASP A 150 -18.03 -5.02 14.50
N GLU A 151 -19.28 -4.66 14.21
CA GLU A 151 -20.02 -5.22 13.06
C GLU A 151 -19.37 -4.84 11.73
N PHE A 152 -18.95 -3.59 11.59
CA PHE A 152 -18.26 -3.13 10.41
C PHE A 152 -16.93 -3.86 10.19
N GLU A 153 -16.10 -3.99 11.24
CA GLU A 153 -14.81 -4.66 11.14
C GLU A 153 -14.92 -6.16 10.91
N GLU A 154 -15.93 -6.81 11.50
CA GLU A 154 -16.10 -8.26 11.40
C GLU A 154 -16.72 -8.71 10.07
N THR A 155 -17.75 -8.01 9.62
CA THR A 155 -18.56 -8.44 8.45
C THR A 155 -18.74 -7.36 7.40
N GLY A 156 -18.98 -6.11 7.79
CA GLY A 156 -19.34 -5.02 6.89
C GLY A 156 -18.22 -4.71 5.89
N ARG A 157 -17.03 -4.37 6.36
CA ARG A 157 -15.90 -4.08 5.50
C ARG A 157 -15.48 -5.28 4.63
N PRO A 158 -15.37 -6.51 5.14
CA PRO A 158 -15.10 -7.67 4.30
C PRO A 158 -16.10 -7.88 3.17
N ALA A 159 -17.40 -7.71 3.44
CA ALA A 159 -18.44 -7.82 2.44
C ALA A 159 -18.34 -6.71 1.37
N MET A 160 -18.08 -5.48 1.78
CA MET A 160 -17.90 -4.35 0.85
C MET A 160 -16.66 -4.53 -0.04
N LEU A 161 -15.53 -5.01 0.52
CA LEU A 161 -14.33 -5.34 -0.24
C LEU A 161 -14.61 -6.45 -1.26
N ALA A 162 -15.28 -7.52 -0.85
CA ALA A 162 -15.65 -8.62 -1.74
C ALA A 162 -16.58 -8.15 -2.86
N GLY A 163 -17.53 -7.28 -2.55
CA GLY A 163 -18.43 -6.66 -3.53
C GLY A 163 -17.67 -5.83 -4.58
N PHE A 164 -16.72 -4.98 -4.14
CA PHE A 164 -15.88 -4.20 -5.06
C PHE A 164 -15.05 -5.09 -5.98
N ILE A 165 -14.44 -6.14 -5.44
CA ILE A 165 -13.63 -7.08 -6.23
C ILE A 165 -14.49 -7.80 -7.27
N ALA A 166 -15.68 -8.23 -6.90
CA ALA A 166 -16.62 -8.85 -7.83
C ALA A 166 -17.07 -7.89 -8.94
N ASP A 167 -17.33 -6.62 -8.60
CA ASP A 167 -17.66 -5.57 -9.57
C ASP A 167 -16.49 -5.31 -10.53
N ALA A 168 -15.28 -5.22 -10.01
CA ALA A 168 -14.07 -5.04 -10.80
C ALA A 168 -13.85 -6.19 -11.79
N TYR A 169 -14.07 -7.44 -11.36
CA TYR A 169 -13.98 -8.60 -12.25
C TYR A 169 -15.05 -8.58 -13.34
N ARG A 170 -16.28 -8.14 -13.05
CA ARG A 170 -17.32 -7.96 -14.09
C ARG A 170 -16.94 -6.89 -15.12
N ARG A 171 -16.12 -5.91 -14.75
CA ARG A 171 -15.53 -4.91 -15.66
C ARG A 171 -14.29 -5.44 -16.40
N GLY A 172 -13.83 -6.64 -16.11
CA GLY A 172 -12.60 -7.20 -16.69
C GLY A 172 -11.31 -6.73 -16.03
N LEU A 173 -11.38 -6.06 -14.86
CA LEU A 173 -10.19 -5.62 -14.10
C LEU A 173 -9.64 -6.80 -13.31
N THR A 174 -8.44 -7.25 -13.67
CA THR A 174 -7.74 -8.36 -13.00
C THR A 174 -6.31 -7.92 -12.62
N PRO A 175 -6.17 -7.06 -11.58
CA PRO A 175 -4.87 -6.60 -11.15
C PRO A 175 -4.03 -7.76 -10.61
N GLU A 176 -2.73 -7.63 -10.65
CA GLU A 176 -1.82 -8.60 -10.04
C GLU A 176 -2.00 -8.68 -8.53
N PHE A 177 -2.26 -7.52 -7.90
CA PHE A 177 -2.48 -7.47 -6.46
C PHE A 177 -3.64 -6.56 -6.05
N TRP A 178 -4.47 -7.09 -5.18
CA TRP A 178 -5.39 -6.32 -4.36
C TRP A 178 -4.68 -5.94 -3.06
N LYS A 179 -4.51 -4.64 -2.80
CA LYS A 179 -3.96 -4.14 -1.54
C LYS A 179 -5.12 -3.74 -0.65
N ILE A 180 -5.33 -4.49 0.43
CA ILE A 180 -6.53 -4.41 1.26
C ILE A 180 -6.22 -4.32 2.75
N GLU A 181 -7.15 -3.76 3.51
CA GLU A 181 -7.06 -3.73 4.96
C GLU A 181 -7.14 -5.13 5.55
N GLY A 182 -6.27 -5.43 6.52
CA GLY A 182 -6.38 -6.65 7.31
C GLY A 182 -7.63 -6.66 8.18
N THR A 183 -8.08 -7.84 8.58
CA THR A 183 -9.20 -8.03 9.51
C THR A 183 -8.79 -8.96 10.64
N LEU A 184 -9.41 -8.82 11.81
CA LEU A 184 -9.28 -9.75 12.93
C LEU A 184 -10.21 -10.96 12.79
N SER A 185 -11.23 -10.86 11.92
CA SER A 185 -12.21 -11.91 11.65
C SER A 185 -11.69 -12.92 10.65
N ARG A 186 -11.50 -14.18 11.06
CA ARG A 186 -11.18 -15.26 10.12
C ARG A 186 -12.29 -15.47 9.09
N ALA A 187 -13.55 -15.25 9.46
CA ALA A 187 -14.68 -15.33 8.52
C ALA A 187 -14.58 -14.20 7.48
N GLY A 188 -14.28 -12.97 7.93
CA GLY A 188 -14.03 -11.85 7.04
C GLY A 188 -12.86 -12.09 6.08
N ALA A 189 -11.74 -12.62 6.59
CA ALA A 189 -10.59 -12.98 5.75
C ALA A 189 -10.97 -14.04 4.69
N ARG A 190 -11.76 -15.06 5.03
CA ARG A 190 -12.26 -16.06 4.06
C ARG A 190 -13.19 -15.44 3.01
N THR A 191 -14.06 -14.49 3.41
CA THR A 191 -14.96 -13.78 2.48
C THR A 191 -14.15 -13.04 1.41
N ILE A 192 -13.12 -12.31 1.82
CA ILE A 192 -12.22 -11.58 0.91
C ILE A 192 -11.43 -12.56 0.04
N ASP A 193 -10.86 -13.61 0.64
CA ASP A 193 -10.08 -14.62 -0.07
C ASP A 193 -10.91 -15.30 -1.17
N ALA A 194 -12.15 -15.68 -0.87
CA ALA A 194 -13.06 -16.28 -1.84
C ALA A 194 -13.37 -15.34 -3.02
N ALA A 195 -13.57 -14.05 -2.75
CA ALA A 195 -13.82 -13.06 -3.80
C ALA A 195 -12.60 -12.91 -4.72
N ILE A 196 -11.38 -12.84 -4.16
CA ILE A 196 -10.16 -12.73 -4.94
C ILE A 196 -9.86 -14.01 -5.72
N ALA A 197 -10.06 -15.17 -5.10
CA ALA A 197 -9.84 -16.49 -5.70
C ALA A 197 -10.76 -16.81 -6.88
N ALA A 198 -11.83 -16.04 -7.10
CA ALA A 198 -12.64 -16.13 -8.31
C ALA A 198 -11.82 -15.86 -9.59
N ASN A 199 -10.69 -15.16 -9.47
CA ASN A 199 -9.70 -15.06 -10.54
C ASN A 199 -8.35 -15.61 -10.05
N PRO A 200 -7.83 -16.72 -10.59
CA PRO A 200 -6.62 -17.38 -10.11
C PRO A 200 -5.33 -16.59 -10.38
N SER A 201 -5.36 -15.58 -11.24
CA SER A 201 -4.20 -14.72 -11.50
C SER A 201 -4.01 -13.62 -10.45
N CYS A 202 -5.05 -13.31 -9.68
CA CYS A 202 -5.02 -12.24 -8.70
C CYS A 202 -4.56 -12.72 -7.32
N ARG A 203 -3.87 -11.86 -6.59
CA ARG A 203 -3.41 -12.08 -5.22
C ARG A 203 -3.80 -10.90 -4.34
N GLN A 204 -3.69 -11.06 -3.02
CA GLN A 204 -3.82 -9.95 -2.08
C GLN A 204 -2.54 -9.71 -1.29
N ILE A 205 -2.33 -8.45 -0.96
CA ILE A 205 -1.33 -7.99 -0.01
C ILE A 205 -2.02 -7.13 1.06
N LEU A 206 -1.67 -7.37 2.32
CA LEU A 206 -2.32 -6.68 3.44
C LEU A 206 -1.68 -5.30 3.67
N LEU A 207 -2.49 -4.26 3.81
CA LEU A 207 -2.02 -2.93 4.19
C LEU A 207 -2.04 -2.73 5.71
N GLY A 208 -1.25 -1.79 6.23
CA GLY A 208 -1.03 -1.62 7.67
C GLY A 208 -1.88 -0.55 8.36
N LYS A 209 -2.48 0.39 7.63
CA LYS A 209 -3.34 1.50 8.17
C LYS A 209 -2.74 2.24 9.38
N ALA A 210 -1.41 2.29 9.50
CA ALA A 210 -0.68 2.81 10.65
C ALA A 210 -0.97 2.08 11.99
N ALA A 211 -1.48 0.86 11.94
CA ALA A 211 -1.67 0.04 13.13
C ALA A 211 -0.34 -0.40 13.75
N GLY A 212 -0.34 -0.69 15.04
CA GLY A 212 0.83 -1.25 15.72
C GLY A 212 1.20 -2.65 15.20
N ILE A 213 2.47 -3.02 15.32
CA ILE A 213 3.00 -4.30 14.82
C ILE A 213 2.21 -5.50 15.37
N SER A 214 1.81 -5.46 16.65
CA SER A 214 1.01 -6.54 17.26
C SER A 214 -0.37 -6.72 16.61
N THR A 215 -1.04 -5.65 16.24
CA THR A 215 -2.32 -5.69 15.52
C THR A 215 -2.13 -6.26 14.11
N ILE A 216 -1.07 -5.81 13.42
CA ILE A 216 -0.72 -6.30 12.08
C ILE A 216 -0.42 -7.81 12.12
N ALA A 217 0.33 -8.29 13.12
CA ALA A 217 0.59 -9.72 13.30
C ALA A 217 -0.70 -10.53 13.49
N ARG A 218 -1.69 -9.98 14.20
CA ARG A 218 -3.03 -10.61 14.33
C ARG A 218 -3.79 -10.66 13.00
N TRP A 219 -3.64 -9.65 12.14
CA TRP A 219 -4.21 -9.69 10.77
C TRP A 219 -3.54 -10.76 9.92
N PHE A 220 -2.22 -10.91 10.05
CA PHE A 220 -1.49 -11.99 9.36
C PHE A 220 -2.01 -13.37 9.81
N ALA A 221 -2.20 -13.56 11.12
CA ALA A 221 -2.75 -14.79 11.66
C ALA A 221 -4.20 -15.05 11.21
N ALA A 222 -5.03 -14.02 11.07
CA ALA A 222 -6.39 -14.17 10.53
C ALA A 222 -6.39 -14.57 9.05
N ALA A 223 -5.40 -14.11 8.28
CA ALA A 223 -5.23 -14.43 6.87
C ALA A 223 -4.35 -15.68 6.63
N ALA A 224 -3.94 -16.42 7.66
CA ALA A 224 -3.00 -17.54 7.56
C ALA A 224 -3.47 -18.63 6.58
N GLU A 225 -4.76 -18.93 6.56
CA GLU A 225 -5.38 -19.96 5.71
C GLU A 225 -5.74 -19.43 4.30
N SER A 226 -5.54 -18.13 4.02
CA SER A 226 -5.87 -17.54 2.74
C SER A 226 -4.97 -18.10 1.63
N ARG A 227 -5.58 -18.51 0.53
CA ARG A 227 -4.88 -19.00 -0.69
C ARG A 227 -4.36 -17.87 -1.55
N THR A 228 -4.95 -16.69 -1.45
CA THR A 228 -4.61 -15.54 -2.26
C THR A 228 -3.66 -14.58 -1.56
N ALA A 229 -3.57 -14.61 -0.21
CA ALA A 229 -2.67 -13.75 0.54
C ALA A 229 -1.21 -14.13 0.28
N SER A 230 -0.45 -13.21 -0.34
CA SER A 230 0.92 -13.43 -0.79
C SER A 230 1.94 -12.53 -0.09
N GLY A 231 1.50 -11.61 0.76
CA GLY A 231 2.38 -10.71 1.48
C GLY A 231 1.67 -9.51 2.08
N PHE A 232 2.45 -8.47 2.31
CA PHE A 232 1.95 -7.21 2.88
C PHE A 232 2.59 -5.99 2.20
N ALA A 233 1.91 -4.83 2.32
CA ALA A 233 2.39 -3.53 1.89
C ALA A 233 2.16 -2.53 3.03
N ILE A 234 3.12 -2.42 3.94
CA ILE A 234 3.02 -1.63 5.17
C ILE A 234 4.02 -0.47 5.12
N GLY A 235 3.58 0.67 5.56
CA GLY A 235 4.34 1.91 5.50
C GLY A 235 4.56 2.55 6.86
N ARG A 236 3.62 3.40 7.30
CA ARG A 236 3.78 4.27 8.47
C ARG A 236 4.17 3.54 9.76
N SER A 237 3.65 2.36 9.99
CA SER A 237 4.03 1.51 11.14
C SER A 237 5.51 1.13 11.16
N VAL A 238 6.20 1.24 10.01
CA VAL A 238 7.62 0.89 9.86
C VAL A 238 8.50 2.12 9.86
N PHE A 239 8.21 3.09 8.98
CA PHE A 239 9.15 4.17 8.68
C PHE A 239 8.83 5.50 9.37
N TRP A 240 7.57 5.72 9.81
CA TRP A 240 7.12 7.07 10.19
C TRP A 240 7.90 7.65 11.36
N ALA A 241 7.92 6.97 12.50
CA ALA A 241 8.58 7.47 13.70
C ALA A 241 10.09 7.68 13.52
N PRO A 242 10.87 6.72 12.96
CA PRO A 242 12.28 6.95 12.69
C PRO A 242 12.55 8.10 11.71
N SER A 243 11.76 8.22 10.64
CA SER A 243 11.93 9.30 9.66
C SER A 243 11.54 10.66 10.23
N ALA A 244 10.50 10.75 11.07
CA ALA A 244 10.11 11.97 11.76
C ALA A 244 11.21 12.43 12.74
N ALA A 245 11.75 11.52 13.55
CA ALA A 245 12.85 11.80 14.48
C ALA A 245 14.10 12.29 13.73
N PHE A 246 14.39 11.71 12.56
CA PHE A 246 15.48 12.20 11.70
C PHE A 246 15.22 13.62 11.19
N LEU A 247 14.02 13.90 10.66
CA LEU A 247 13.68 15.23 10.16
C LEU A 247 13.68 16.29 11.27
N SER A 248 13.32 15.91 12.50
CA SER A 248 13.39 16.79 13.69
C SER A 248 14.81 16.95 14.26
N GLY A 249 15.80 16.23 13.74
CA GLY A 249 17.17 16.28 14.23
C GLY A 249 17.43 15.50 15.54
N GLU A 250 16.48 14.66 15.95
CA GLU A 250 16.58 13.83 17.16
C GLU A 250 17.47 12.60 16.94
N THR A 251 17.65 12.18 15.69
CA THR A 251 18.50 11.05 15.32
C THR A 251 19.20 11.27 13.99
N THR A 252 20.19 10.43 13.68
CA THR A 252 20.90 10.47 12.39
C THR A 252 20.17 9.69 11.32
N ALA A 253 20.43 9.99 10.04
CA ALA A 253 19.88 9.22 8.91
C ALA A 253 20.23 7.73 9.01
N GLY A 254 21.48 7.40 9.41
CA GLY A 254 21.93 6.01 9.57
C GLY A 254 21.19 5.26 10.67
N GLN A 255 20.93 5.91 11.82
CA GLN A 255 20.16 5.28 12.90
C GLN A 255 18.71 5.11 12.49
N ALA A 256 18.08 6.13 11.88
CA ALA A 256 16.71 6.03 11.40
C ALA A 256 16.55 4.91 10.35
N ALA A 257 17.49 4.76 9.42
CA ALA A 257 17.51 3.66 8.45
C ALA A 257 17.65 2.28 9.15
N ALA A 258 18.50 2.16 10.17
CA ALA A 258 18.66 0.93 10.94
C ALA A 258 17.36 0.55 11.68
N ASP A 259 16.68 1.52 12.29
CA ASP A 259 15.41 1.31 12.98
C ASP A 259 14.30 0.91 12.01
N ILE A 260 14.22 1.53 10.83
CA ILE A 260 13.30 1.15 9.76
C ILE A 260 13.55 -0.28 9.30
N ALA A 261 14.81 -0.66 9.11
CA ALA A 261 15.18 -2.02 8.74
C ALA A 261 14.74 -3.03 9.81
N ALA A 262 14.95 -2.74 11.10
CA ALA A 262 14.54 -3.57 12.21
C ALA A 262 13.01 -3.74 12.27
N ASN A 263 12.26 -2.64 12.19
CA ASN A 263 10.79 -2.64 12.16
C ASN A 263 10.23 -3.44 10.98
N TYR A 264 10.84 -3.29 9.81
CA TYR A 264 10.40 -4.01 8.61
C TYR A 264 10.66 -5.51 8.73
N LEU A 265 11.84 -5.90 9.24
CA LEU A 265 12.19 -7.30 9.46
C LEU A 265 11.29 -7.97 10.51
N GLN A 266 10.89 -7.26 11.57
CA GLN A 266 9.89 -7.77 12.51
C GLN A 266 8.58 -8.17 11.81
N LEU A 267 8.11 -7.37 10.85
CA LEU A 267 6.91 -7.68 10.08
C LEU A 267 7.13 -8.85 9.11
N VAL A 268 8.31 -8.96 8.52
CA VAL A 268 8.68 -10.11 7.68
C VAL A 268 8.64 -11.39 8.48
N ASP A 269 9.25 -11.40 9.68
CA ASP A 269 9.26 -12.56 10.57
C ASP A 269 7.84 -12.92 11.02
N ALA A 270 7.03 -11.95 11.43
CA ALA A 270 5.63 -12.17 11.81
C ALA A 270 4.79 -12.74 10.66
N TRP A 271 5.02 -12.27 9.43
CA TRP A 271 4.37 -12.81 8.24
C TRP A 271 4.77 -14.27 8.01
N GLN A 272 6.06 -14.58 8.03
CA GLN A 272 6.55 -15.94 7.83
C GLN A 272 6.03 -16.90 8.90
N GLN A 273 6.05 -16.50 10.18
CA GLN A 273 5.51 -17.30 11.29
C GLN A 273 4.01 -17.57 11.16
N SER A 274 3.24 -16.65 10.59
CA SER A 274 1.80 -16.83 10.37
C SER A 274 1.46 -17.85 9.28
N ARG A 275 2.44 -18.26 8.46
CA ARG A 275 2.25 -19.16 7.31
C ARG A 275 2.76 -20.59 7.57
N VAL A 276 3.31 -20.83 8.74
CA VAL A 276 3.72 -22.17 9.24
C VAL A 276 2.54 -22.81 9.98
#